data_fb80914e75e0aef9550a7a4a61dcda53
#
_entry.id   fb80914e75e0aef9550a7a4a61dcda53
#
_cell.length_a   1.000
_cell.length_b   1.000
_cell.length_c   1.000
_cell.angle_alpha   90.00
_cell.angle_beta   90.00
_cell.angle_gamma   90.00
#
_symmetry.space_group_name_H-M   'P 1'
#
loop_
_entity.id
_entity.type
_entity.pdbx_description
1 polymer ?
#
loop_
_entity_poly.entity_id
_entity_poly.type
_entity_poly.pdbx_seq_one_letter_code
_entity_poly.pdbx_strand_id
1 'polypeptide(L)'
;MQGGYIAADADVIDAIRSIASGFIFTTSTSPVICAGALASVKYVKDHNELRVQHQEQAVKLRKKLEMFNLEIHPESTTHIVPVMIKDAVRCKLLSDRLLEEYNIYVQPINYPTVPVGTERLRFAPTPFHTDAMIEDCASALRKVLNE
;
A
#
# COMPACT_ATOMS: atom_id res chain seq x y z
N MET A 1 -1.83 10.99 -9.04
CA MET A 1 -1.13 11.47 -10.24
C MET A 1 -0.45 10.30 -10.92
N GLN A 2 -0.42 10.26 -12.24
CA GLN A 2 0.26 9.20 -13.00
C GLN A 2 1.74 9.52 -13.15
N GLY A 3 2.60 8.49 -13.14
CA GLY A 3 4.04 8.62 -13.33
C GLY A 3 4.84 8.16 -12.11
N GLY A 4 6.15 8.24 -12.24
CA GLY A 4 7.12 7.91 -11.20
C GLY A 4 8.46 8.55 -11.51
N TYR A 5 9.40 8.43 -10.59
CA TYR A 5 10.78 8.88 -10.80
C TYR A 5 11.76 7.93 -10.11
N ILE A 6 12.99 7.95 -10.59
CA ILE A 6 14.10 7.18 -10.02
C ILE A 6 15.18 8.16 -9.62
N ALA A 7 15.72 8.01 -8.43
CA ALA A 7 16.88 8.73 -7.92
C ALA A 7 17.91 7.71 -7.46
N ALA A 8 19.08 7.70 -8.10
CA ALA A 8 20.17 6.77 -7.84
C ALA A 8 21.49 7.38 -8.33
N ASP A 9 22.60 6.63 -8.21
CA ASP A 9 23.88 7.02 -8.80
C ASP A 9 23.79 7.21 -10.31
N ALA A 10 24.63 8.10 -10.85
CA ALA A 10 24.61 8.50 -12.25
C ALA A 10 24.71 7.31 -13.22
N ASP A 11 25.58 6.35 -12.93
CA ASP A 11 25.78 5.17 -13.77
C ASP A 11 24.51 4.27 -13.83
N VAL A 12 23.78 4.16 -12.72
CA VAL A 12 22.52 3.42 -12.64
C VAL A 12 21.44 4.13 -13.46
N ILE A 13 21.35 5.46 -13.36
CA ILE A 13 20.39 6.25 -14.14
C ILE A 13 20.71 6.16 -15.63
N ASP A 14 21.97 6.23 -16.02
CA ASP A 14 22.39 6.11 -17.42
C ASP A 14 22.09 4.72 -17.98
N ALA A 15 22.37 3.66 -17.24
CA ALA A 15 22.02 2.29 -17.59
C ALA A 15 20.50 2.13 -17.81
N ILE A 16 19.66 2.66 -16.88
CA ILE A 16 18.20 2.60 -17.02
C ILE A 16 17.73 3.35 -18.26
N ARG A 17 18.26 4.56 -18.52
CA ARG A 17 17.92 5.33 -19.71
C ARG A 17 18.28 4.60 -21.00
N SER A 18 19.38 3.87 -21.00
CA SER A 18 19.92 3.20 -22.19
C SER A 18 19.31 1.82 -22.46
N ILE A 19 18.83 1.12 -21.43
CA ILE A 19 18.46 -0.31 -21.53
C ILE A 19 16.98 -0.55 -21.21
N ALA A 20 16.35 0.25 -20.34
CA ALA A 20 14.99 -0.02 -19.89
C ALA A 20 13.97 0.21 -21.00
N SER A 21 13.36 -0.85 -21.49
CA SER A 21 12.34 -0.80 -22.55
C SER A 21 11.15 0.09 -22.18
N GLY A 22 10.72 0.09 -20.93
CA GLY A 22 9.64 0.94 -20.42
C GLY A 22 9.99 2.44 -20.38
N PHE A 23 11.28 2.82 -20.53
CA PHE A 23 11.73 4.18 -20.70
C PHE A 23 11.97 4.53 -22.18
N ILE A 24 12.67 3.67 -22.90
CA ILE A 24 13.09 3.93 -24.29
C ILE A 24 11.89 4.01 -25.25
N PHE A 25 10.90 3.12 -25.07
CA PHE A 25 9.74 2.96 -25.94
C PHE A 25 8.49 3.69 -25.44
N THR A 26 8.64 4.65 -24.54
CA THR A 26 7.53 5.47 -24.04
C THR A 26 7.73 6.93 -24.44
N THR A 27 6.62 7.67 -24.51
CA THR A 27 6.65 9.12 -24.74
C THR A 27 6.98 9.85 -23.43
N SER A 28 7.48 11.07 -23.56
CA SER A 28 7.75 11.95 -22.42
C SER A 28 6.49 12.21 -21.61
N THR A 29 6.65 12.25 -20.28
CA THR A 29 5.58 12.66 -19.37
C THR A 29 5.13 14.09 -19.68
N SER A 30 3.82 14.33 -19.68
CA SER A 30 3.29 15.66 -20.00
C SER A 30 3.74 16.71 -18.97
N PRO A 31 3.93 17.99 -19.38
CA PRO A 31 4.33 19.06 -18.46
C PRO A 31 3.38 19.24 -17.27
N VAL A 32 2.09 19.02 -17.45
CA VAL A 32 1.08 19.13 -16.39
C VAL A 32 1.32 18.06 -15.31
N ILE A 33 1.60 16.83 -15.71
CA ILE A 33 1.91 15.73 -14.77
C ILE A 33 3.24 16.01 -14.06
N CYS A 34 4.26 16.48 -14.79
CA CYS A 34 5.54 16.86 -14.19
C CYS A 34 5.40 17.98 -13.17
N ALA A 35 4.64 19.03 -13.48
CA ALA A 35 4.39 20.15 -12.57
C ALA A 35 3.66 19.69 -11.31
N GLY A 36 2.65 18.84 -11.45
CA GLY A 36 1.92 18.30 -10.31
C GLY A 36 2.77 17.35 -9.45
N ALA A 37 3.61 16.50 -10.06
CA ALA A 37 4.54 15.63 -9.34
C ALA A 37 5.58 16.48 -8.56
N LEU A 38 6.14 17.50 -9.19
CA LEU A 38 7.07 18.44 -8.55
C LEU A 38 6.43 19.15 -7.34
N ALA A 39 5.20 19.64 -7.50
CA ALA A 39 4.45 20.28 -6.41
C ALA A 39 4.23 19.31 -5.24
N SER A 40 3.84 18.06 -5.52
CA SER A 40 3.65 17.02 -4.49
C SER A 40 4.95 16.71 -3.74
N VAL A 41 6.07 16.57 -4.46
CA VAL A 41 7.38 16.29 -3.83
C VAL A 41 7.82 17.46 -2.95
N LYS A 42 7.68 18.70 -3.43
CA LYS A 42 7.97 19.91 -2.65
C LYS A 42 7.12 19.97 -1.40
N TYR A 43 5.81 19.77 -1.53
CA TYR A 43 4.88 19.80 -0.42
C TYR A 43 5.27 18.79 0.67
N VAL A 44 5.50 17.53 0.32
CA VAL A 44 5.91 16.49 1.28
C VAL A 44 7.27 16.77 1.90
N LYS A 45 8.19 17.41 1.15
CA LYS A 45 9.49 17.84 1.67
C LYS A 45 9.34 18.88 2.79
N ASP A 46 8.41 19.82 2.61
CA ASP A 46 8.16 20.91 3.58
C ASP A 46 7.24 20.47 4.73
N HIS A 47 6.54 19.34 4.58
CA HIS A 47 5.57 18.78 5.53
C HIS A 47 5.98 17.37 5.99
N ASN A 48 7.10 17.29 6.70
CA ASN A 48 7.63 16.01 7.19
C ASN A 48 6.70 15.32 8.19
N GLU A 49 5.87 16.07 8.91
CA GLU A 49 4.86 15.58 9.83
C GLU A 49 3.91 14.57 9.18
N LEU A 50 3.56 14.75 7.90
CA LEU A 50 2.72 13.81 7.16
C LEU A 50 3.36 12.42 7.01
N ARG A 51 4.68 12.37 6.83
CA ARG A 51 5.41 11.10 6.73
C ARG A 51 5.49 10.41 8.09
N VAL A 52 5.69 11.18 9.15
CA VAL A 52 5.69 10.67 10.53
C VAL A 52 4.31 10.10 10.87
N GLN A 53 3.24 10.87 10.67
CA GLN A 53 1.86 10.42 10.89
C GLN A 53 1.53 9.16 10.07
N HIS A 54 1.97 9.11 8.81
CA HIS A 54 1.76 7.94 7.95
C HIS A 54 2.34 6.66 8.56
N GLN A 55 3.57 6.72 9.07
CA GLN A 55 4.20 5.58 9.73
C GLN A 55 3.52 5.25 11.07
N GLU A 56 3.12 6.24 11.84
CA GLU A 56 2.38 6.04 13.09
C GLU A 56 1.07 5.31 12.87
N GLN A 57 0.29 5.69 11.85
CA GLN A 57 -0.96 5.00 11.53
C GLN A 57 -0.74 3.54 11.09
N ALA A 58 0.32 3.28 10.33
CA ALA A 58 0.70 1.92 9.96
C ALA A 58 1.09 1.07 11.18
N VAL A 59 1.85 1.64 12.11
CA VAL A 59 2.21 0.97 13.38
C VAL A 59 0.98 0.70 14.24
N LYS A 60 0.06 1.64 14.36
CA LYS A 60 -1.19 1.47 15.10
C LYS A 60 -2.03 0.33 14.53
N LEU A 61 -2.24 0.33 13.20
CA LEU A 61 -2.99 -0.73 12.53
C LEU A 61 -2.32 -2.09 12.76
N ARG A 62 -1.00 -2.20 12.57
CA ARG A 62 -0.24 -3.44 12.78
C ARG A 62 -0.43 -3.98 14.19
N LYS A 63 -0.21 -3.16 15.21
CA LYS A 63 -0.41 -3.55 16.61
C LYS A 63 -1.84 -4.04 16.88
N LYS A 64 -2.84 -3.37 16.29
CA LYS A 64 -4.24 -3.74 16.47
C LYS A 64 -4.56 -5.11 15.85
N LEU A 65 -4.06 -5.36 14.65
CA LEU A 65 -4.22 -6.65 13.97
C LEU A 65 -3.50 -7.78 14.70
N GLU A 66 -2.30 -7.53 15.24
CA GLU A 66 -1.54 -8.46 16.07
C GLU A 66 -2.31 -8.84 17.35
N MET A 67 -2.97 -7.86 18.01
CA MET A 67 -3.83 -8.14 19.18
C MET A 67 -5.00 -9.08 18.87
N PHE A 68 -5.41 -9.16 17.60
CA PHE A 68 -6.44 -10.10 17.15
C PHE A 68 -5.85 -11.42 16.63
N ASN A 69 -4.55 -11.65 16.84
CA ASN A 69 -3.81 -12.81 16.36
C ASN A 69 -3.85 -13.00 14.83
N LEU A 70 -3.94 -11.91 14.09
CA LEU A 70 -3.88 -11.93 12.63
C LEU A 70 -2.43 -11.99 12.16
N GLU A 71 -2.16 -12.91 11.24
CA GLU A 71 -0.81 -13.08 10.70
C GLU A 71 -0.46 -11.96 9.74
N ILE A 72 0.49 -11.11 10.13
CA ILE A 72 1.06 -10.05 9.28
C ILE A 72 2.34 -10.59 8.66
N HIS A 73 2.60 -10.21 7.40
CA HIS A 73 3.83 -10.61 6.73
C HIS A 73 5.06 -10.14 7.53
N PRO A 74 5.99 -11.05 7.91
CA PRO A 74 7.05 -10.76 8.88
C PRO A 74 8.01 -9.65 8.45
N GLU A 75 8.21 -9.47 7.14
CA GLU A 75 9.08 -8.41 6.60
C GLU A 75 8.38 -7.05 6.44
N SER A 76 7.13 -6.92 6.93
CA SER A 76 6.38 -5.67 6.82
C SER A 76 6.87 -4.63 7.83
N THR A 77 7.74 -3.74 7.39
CA THR A 77 8.29 -2.64 8.19
C THR A 77 7.84 -1.25 7.72
N THR A 78 7.17 -1.18 6.57
CA THR A 78 6.76 0.08 5.93
C THR A 78 5.32 0.46 6.29
N HIS A 79 4.76 1.45 5.57
CA HIS A 79 3.36 1.86 5.66
C HIS A 79 2.36 0.83 5.11
N ILE A 80 2.83 -0.19 4.41
CA ILE A 80 1.99 -1.28 3.92
C ILE A 80 1.91 -2.37 4.98
N VAL A 81 0.68 -2.78 5.33
CA VAL A 81 0.40 -3.82 6.33
C VAL A 81 -0.31 -4.99 5.63
N PRO A 82 0.46 -6.01 5.18
CA PRO A 82 -0.11 -7.17 4.51
C PRO A 82 -0.58 -8.21 5.53
N VAL A 83 -1.88 -8.54 5.51
CA VAL A 83 -2.47 -9.61 6.33
C VAL A 83 -2.54 -10.89 5.51
N MET A 84 -1.92 -11.95 5.99
CA MET A 84 -1.81 -13.22 5.28
C MET A 84 -3.13 -14.00 5.33
N ILE A 85 -3.65 -14.36 4.15
CA ILE A 85 -4.89 -15.15 4.00
C ILE A 85 -4.57 -16.54 3.45
N LYS A 86 -3.58 -16.65 2.56
CA LYS A 86 -3.05 -17.90 1.99
C LYS A 86 -4.04 -18.68 1.12
N ASP A 87 -5.11 -18.03 0.67
CA ASP A 87 -6.14 -18.59 -0.20
C ASP A 87 -6.70 -17.48 -1.08
N ALA A 88 -6.65 -17.66 -2.40
CA ALA A 88 -7.02 -16.63 -3.37
C ALA A 88 -8.54 -16.33 -3.36
N VAL A 89 -9.36 -17.36 -3.24
CA VAL A 89 -10.82 -17.22 -3.24
C VAL A 89 -11.26 -16.52 -1.97
N ARG A 90 -10.76 -16.97 -0.82
CA ARG A 90 -11.04 -16.37 0.49
C ARG A 90 -10.53 -14.93 0.55
N CYS A 91 -9.35 -14.65 0.01
CA CYS A 91 -8.79 -13.29 -0.02
C CYS A 91 -9.70 -12.32 -0.78
N LYS A 92 -10.22 -12.74 -1.94
CA LYS A 92 -11.18 -11.95 -2.73
C LYS A 92 -12.49 -11.77 -1.98
N LEU A 93 -13.06 -12.85 -1.43
CA LEU A 93 -14.31 -12.81 -0.68
C LEU A 93 -14.24 -11.84 0.51
N LEU A 94 -13.17 -11.92 1.31
CA LEU A 94 -12.97 -11.03 2.45
C LEU A 94 -12.86 -9.56 2.04
N SER A 95 -12.17 -9.29 0.91
CA SER A 95 -12.09 -7.94 0.36
C SER A 95 -13.46 -7.39 -0.04
N ASP A 96 -14.28 -8.22 -0.72
CA ASP A 96 -15.62 -7.82 -1.14
C ASP A 96 -16.54 -7.57 0.06
N ARG A 97 -16.53 -8.46 1.05
CA ARG A 97 -17.32 -8.30 2.27
C ARG A 97 -16.93 -7.06 3.07
N LEU A 98 -15.63 -6.77 3.20
CA LEU A 98 -15.17 -5.54 3.85
C LEU A 98 -15.69 -4.29 3.15
N LEU A 99 -15.75 -4.31 1.81
CA LEU A 99 -16.29 -3.20 1.04
C LEU A 99 -17.82 -3.10 1.19
N GLU A 100 -18.53 -4.19 1.02
CA GLU A 100 -20.01 -4.21 0.96
C GLU A 100 -20.67 -4.00 2.33
N GLU A 101 -20.12 -4.65 3.39
CA GLU A 101 -20.72 -4.63 4.72
C GLU A 101 -20.20 -3.47 5.61
N TYR A 102 -18.95 -3.02 5.37
CA TYR A 102 -18.27 -2.06 6.25
C TYR A 102 -17.77 -0.80 5.54
N ASN A 103 -17.94 -0.68 4.20
CA ASN A 103 -17.40 0.42 3.39
C ASN A 103 -15.87 0.56 3.50
N ILE A 104 -15.16 -0.55 3.70
CA ILE A 104 -13.70 -0.59 3.83
C ILE A 104 -13.12 -1.21 2.57
N TYR A 105 -12.46 -0.39 1.75
CA TYR A 105 -11.71 -0.89 0.61
C TYR A 105 -10.34 -1.42 1.03
N VAL A 106 -10.07 -2.69 0.72
CA VAL A 106 -8.75 -3.30 0.88
C VAL A 106 -8.38 -4.09 -0.38
N GLN A 107 -7.14 -3.98 -0.84
CA GLN A 107 -6.69 -4.65 -2.06
C GLN A 107 -6.33 -6.11 -1.78
N PRO A 108 -7.03 -7.09 -2.38
CA PRO A 108 -6.59 -8.48 -2.37
C PRO A 108 -5.39 -8.64 -3.31
N ILE A 109 -4.34 -9.31 -2.84
CA ILE A 109 -3.13 -9.58 -3.62
C ILE A 109 -3.01 -11.09 -3.77
N ASN A 110 -3.27 -11.57 -4.98
CA ASN A 110 -3.31 -12.98 -5.35
C ASN A 110 -2.30 -13.31 -6.45
N TYR A 111 -2.14 -14.58 -6.76
CA TYR A 111 -1.41 -15.02 -7.95
C TYR A 111 -1.96 -14.30 -9.21
N PRO A 112 -1.15 -13.86 -10.17
CA PRO A 112 0.31 -14.06 -10.28
C PRO A 112 1.17 -12.99 -9.58
N THR A 113 0.59 -12.03 -8.88
CA THR A 113 1.32 -10.95 -8.20
C THR A 113 2.17 -11.48 -7.05
N VAL A 114 1.69 -12.52 -6.38
CA VAL A 114 2.40 -13.26 -5.33
C VAL A 114 2.32 -14.77 -5.59
N PRO A 115 3.25 -15.57 -5.08
CA PRO A 115 3.18 -17.03 -5.19
C PRO A 115 1.91 -17.59 -4.55
N VAL A 116 1.39 -18.70 -5.10
CA VAL A 116 0.25 -19.45 -4.53
C VAL A 116 0.56 -19.85 -3.09
N GLY A 117 -0.42 -19.70 -2.19
CA GLY A 117 -0.26 -19.94 -0.75
C GLY A 117 0.32 -18.77 0.02
N THR A 118 0.55 -17.63 -0.64
CA THR A 118 1.03 -16.39 0.00
C THR A 118 0.10 -15.20 -0.26
N GLU A 119 -1.14 -15.48 -0.63
CA GLU A 119 -2.18 -14.49 -0.86
C GLU A 119 -2.45 -13.68 0.41
N ARG A 120 -2.73 -12.39 0.24
CA ARG A 120 -2.84 -11.45 1.35
C ARG A 120 -3.76 -10.29 1.04
N LEU A 121 -4.33 -9.70 2.08
CA LEU A 121 -4.97 -8.40 2.02
C LEU A 121 -3.94 -7.30 2.29
N ARG A 122 -3.83 -6.33 1.36
CA ARG A 122 -2.87 -5.23 1.47
C ARG A 122 -3.55 -3.99 2.05
N PHE A 123 -3.39 -3.77 3.33
CA PHE A 123 -3.80 -2.51 3.97
C PHE A 123 -2.75 -1.43 3.75
N ALA A 124 -3.20 -0.22 3.46
CA ALA A 124 -2.35 0.95 3.26
C ALA A 124 -2.99 2.16 3.98
N PRO A 125 -2.83 2.27 5.30
CA PRO A 125 -3.35 3.41 6.04
C PRO A 125 -2.69 4.70 5.54
N THR A 126 -3.42 5.81 5.60
CA THR A 126 -2.96 7.13 5.22
C THR A 126 -2.76 8.00 6.47
N PRO A 127 -2.07 9.14 6.39
CA PRO A 127 -1.93 10.07 7.52
C PRO A 127 -3.27 10.56 8.09
N PHE A 128 -4.33 10.52 7.27
CA PHE A 128 -5.65 11.06 7.62
C PHE A 128 -6.60 10.03 8.25
N HIS A 129 -6.20 8.75 8.34
CA HIS A 129 -7.00 7.77 9.07
C HIS A 129 -6.93 8.06 10.56
N THR A 130 -8.10 8.14 11.18
CA THR A 130 -8.21 8.35 12.63
C THR A 130 -8.03 7.04 13.39
N ASP A 131 -7.80 7.14 14.71
CA ASP A 131 -7.71 5.95 15.56
C ASP A 131 -9.02 5.15 15.58
N ALA A 132 -10.17 5.82 15.49
CA ALA A 132 -11.47 5.17 15.34
C ALA A 132 -11.58 4.38 14.04
N MET A 133 -11.16 4.94 12.90
CA MET A 133 -11.15 4.24 11.61
C MET A 133 -10.24 3.00 11.64
N ILE A 134 -9.10 3.07 12.32
CA ILE A 134 -8.19 1.93 12.48
C ILE A 134 -8.82 0.84 13.34
N GLU A 135 -9.49 1.22 14.43
CA GLU A 135 -10.23 0.29 15.30
C GLU A 135 -11.36 -0.40 14.55
N ASP A 136 -12.18 0.37 13.84
CA ASP A 136 -13.29 -0.14 13.05
C ASP A 136 -12.81 -1.09 11.95
N CYS A 137 -11.72 -0.74 11.27
CA CYS A 137 -11.11 -1.58 10.24
C CYS A 137 -10.63 -2.92 10.80
N ALA A 138 -9.90 -2.91 11.89
CA ALA A 138 -9.40 -4.13 12.52
C ALA A 138 -10.54 -5.01 13.06
N SER A 139 -11.55 -4.39 13.65
CA SER A 139 -12.75 -5.08 14.17
C SER A 139 -13.59 -5.69 13.05
N ALA A 140 -13.79 -4.97 11.94
CA ALA A 140 -14.49 -5.48 10.76
C ALA A 140 -13.74 -6.68 10.17
N LEU A 141 -12.43 -6.58 9.98
CA LEU A 141 -11.63 -7.69 9.46
C LEU A 141 -11.74 -8.93 10.36
N ARG A 142 -11.65 -8.76 11.67
CA ARG A 142 -11.82 -9.86 12.62
C ARG A 142 -13.19 -10.55 12.50
N LYS A 143 -14.27 -9.76 12.32
CA LYS A 143 -15.63 -10.30 12.15
C LYS A 143 -15.73 -11.14 10.89
N VAL A 144 -15.36 -10.58 9.73
CA VAL A 144 -15.47 -11.29 8.44
C VAL A 144 -14.55 -12.52 8.34
N LEU A 145 -13.49 -12.59 9.14
CA LEU A 145 -12.60 -13.77 9.20
C LEU A 145 -13.18 -14.93 10.02
N ASN A 146 -13.99 -14.62 11.02
CA ASN A 146 -14.55 -15.62 11.96
C ASN A 146 -15.91 -16.19 11.52
N GLU A 147 -16.52 -15.63 10.50
CA GLU A 147 -17.74 -16.09 9.85
C GLU A 147 -17.45 -16.96 8.62
#